data_da51d2921d85cae07be203a4e78e4161
#
_entry.id   da51d2921d85cae07be203a4e78e4161
#
_cell.length_a   1.000
_cell.length_b   1.000
_cell.length_c   1.000
_cell.angle_alpha   90.00
_cell.angle_beta   90.00
_cell.angle_gamma   90.00
#
_symmetry.space_group_name_H-M   'P 1'
#
loop_
_entity.id
_entity.type
_entity.pdbx_description
1 polymer ?
#
loop_
_entity_poly.entity_id
_entity_poly.type
_entity_poly.pdbx_seq_one_letter_code
_entity_poly.pdbx_strand_id
1 'polypeptide(L)'
;MKKQPLLGFLFALITAMAWGSLPIALKQVLSVMTPQTIVWYRFIVAFLALFILLAYKKKLPQFFKGGRFIWLVLIGVAGLSGNFFLFNSSLNFIDPPSAQIFIHFSSFGMLICGIFVFKEKLGLHQKIGLGLLLAGLVLFFNDKFEVFKGESGYLTGILLSLTASLVWVAYGMAQKLMLRRFSSQQILLMMYFGCLLVFTPVAEFSQVSNLTPFAFGCFVYCCLNTLFGYGAYFYREEVER
;
A
#
# COMPACT_ATOMS: atom_id res chain seq x y z
N MET A 1 -1.03 26.63 -13.90
CA MET A 1 0.05 25.70 -14.34
C MET A 1 -0.42 24.95 -15.58
N LYS A 2 0.45 24.74 -16.60
CA LYS A 2 0.08 23.95 -17.80
C LYS A 2 -0.09 22.49 -17.38
N LYS A 3 -1.27 21.91 -17.64
CA LYS A 3 -1.48 20.46 -17.44
C LYS A 3 -0.47 19.70 -18.29
N GLN A 4 0.32 18.82 -17.69
CA GLN A 4 1.30 17.98 -18.37
C GLN A 4 0.82 16.50 -18.34
N PRO A 5 -0.16 16.14 -19.16
CA PRO A 5 -0.79 14.83 -19.11
C PRO A 5 0.19 13.67 -19.40
N LEU A 6 1.18 13.90 -20.26
CA LEU A 6 2.21 12.91 -20.55
C LEU A 6 3.09 12.60 -19.33
N LEU A 7 3.48 13.64 -18.58
CA LEU A 7 4.27 13.46 -17.36
C LEU A 7 3.50 12.69 -16.28
N GLY A 8 2.20 13.03 -16.10
CA GLY A 8 1.31 12.30 -15.20
C GLY A 8 1.15 10.82 -15.60
N PHE A 9 1.03 10.54 -16.89
CA PHE A 9 0.98 9.16 -17.41
C PHE A 9 2.28 8.40 -17.14
N LEU A 10 3.45 9.00 -17.38
CA LEU A 10 4.75 8.39 -17.12
C LEU A 10 4.93 8.05 -15.63
N PHE A 11 4.56 8.97 -14.73
CA PHE A 11 4.62 8.69 -13.28
C PHE A 11 3.67 7.57 -12.87
N ALA A 12 2.46 7.52 -13.44
CA ALA A 12 1.53 6.42 -13.19
C ALA A 12 2.07 5.07 -13.67
N LEU A 13 2.71 5.04 -14.84
CA LEU A 13 3.31 3.84 -15.40
C LEU A 13 4.49 3.35 -14.53
N ILE A 14 5.40 4.25 -14.13
CA ILE A 14 6.52 3.91 -13.23
C ILE A 14 5.99 3.36 -11.90
N THR A 15 4.97 3.99 -11.33
CA THR A 15 4.34 3.52 -10.08
C THR A 15 3.71 2.13 -10.25
N ALA A 16 3.01 1.89 -11.36
CA ALA A 16 2.41 0.59 -11.64
C ALA A 16 3.47 -0.51 -11.80
N MET A 17 4.57 -0.23 -12.51
CA MET A 17 5.69 -1.16 -12.66
C MET A 17 6.38 -1.44 -11.31
N ALA A 18 6.59 -0.40 -10.51
CA ALA A 18 7.20 -0.52 -9.19
C ALA A 18 6.33 -1.37 -8.24
N TRP A 19 5.02 -1.15 -8.21
CA TRP A 19 4.12 -1.93 -7.36
C TRP A 19 3.88 -3.34 -7.88
N GLY A 20 3.86 -3.54 -9.21
CA GLY A 20 3.71 -4.86 -9.81
C GLY A 20 4.91 -5.79 -9.58
N SER A 21 6.12 -5.26 -9.55
CA SER A 21 7.35 -6.03 -9.28
C SER A 21 7.64 -6.24 -7.79
N LEU A 22 7.04 -5.43 -6.91
CA LEU A 22 7.28 -5.48 -5.47
C LEU A 22 7.00 -6.85 -4.83
N PRO A 23 5.89 -7.57 -5.11
CA PRO A 23 5.62 -8.87 -4.50
C PRO A 23 6.66 -9.93 -4.84
N ILE A 24 7.28 -9.84 -6.03
CA ILE A 24 8.35 -10.76 -6.47
C ILE A 24 9.59 -10.56 -5.59
N ALA A 25 10.01 -9.31 -5.39
CA ALA A 25 11.13 -8.99 -4.51
C ALA A 25 10.83 -9.33 -3.04
N LEU A 26 9.61 -9.05 -2.56
CA LEU A 26 9.17 -9.42 -1.21
C LEU A 26 9.24 -10.91 -0.96
N LYS A 27 8.85 -11.76 -1.94
CA LYS A 27 8.90 -13.21 -1.81
C LYS A 27 10.32 -13.72 -1.54
N GLN A 28 11.34 -13.07 -2.13
CA GLN A 28 12.75 -13.40 -1.88
C GLN A 28 13.19 -13.03 -0.46
N VAL A 29 12.76 -11.89 0.03
CA VAL A 29 13.12 -11.40 1.38
C VAL A 29 12.37 -12.18 2.47
N LEU A 30 11.12 -12.59 2.23
CA LEU A 30 10.29 -13.38 3.13
C LEU A 30 10.83 -14.79 3.39
N SER A 31 11.76 -15.30 2.56
CA SER A 31 12.45 -16.56 2.83
C SER A 31 13.37 -16.52 4.05
N VAL A 32 13.75 -15.31 4.49
CA VAL A 32 14.73 -15.10 5.58
C VAL A 32 14.19 -14.18 6.67
N MET A 33 13.34 -13.21 6.30
CA MET A 33 12.83 -12.20 7.21
C MET A 33 11.32 -12.34 7.43
N THR A 34 10.89 -12.05 8.65
CA THR A 34 9.45 -12.00 8.99
C THR A 34 8.76 -10.79 8.35
N PRO A 35 7.46 -10.90 8.02
CA PRO A 35 6.68 -9.79 7.43
C PRO A 35 6.78 -8.49 8.22
N GLN A 36 6.69 -8.57 9.56
CA GLN A 36 6.74 -7.40 10.43
C GLN A 36 8.08 -6.70 10.41
N THR A 37 9.19 -7.46 10.34
CA THR A 37 10.55 -6.89 10.25
C THR A 37 10.77 -6.18 8.93
N ILE A 38 10.33 -6.79 7.82
CA ILE A 38 10.40 -6.17 6.49
C ILE A 38 9.60 -4.85 6.47
N VAL A 39 8.38 -4.87 7.00
CA VAL A 39 7.50 -3.69 7.04
C VAL A 39 8.13 -2.58 7.89
N TRP A 40 8.73 -2.92 9.03
CA TRP A 40 9.42 -1.95 9.87
C TRP A 40 10.54 -1.22 9.12
N TYR A 41 11.42 -1.95 8.45
CA TYR A 41 12.52 -1.34 7.68
C TYR A 41 12.01 -0.50 6.51
N ARG A 42 10.97 -0.92 5.84
CA ARG A 42 10.35 -0.14 4.77
C ARG A 42 9.80 1.18 5.28
N PHE A 43 9.19 1.18 6.45
CA PHE A 43 8.63 2.40 7.04
C PHE A 43 9.70 3.31 7.64
N ILE A 44 10.79 2.79 8.26
CA ILE A 44 11.83 3.68 8.79
C ILE A 44 12.55 4.43 7.68
N VAL A 45 12.86 3.77 6.57
CA VAL A 45 13.49 4.41 5.40
C VAL A 45 12.57 5.49 4.84
N ALA A 46 11.28 5.18 4.64
CA ALA A 46 10.31 6.13 4.11
C ALA A 46 10.05 7.30 5.09
N PHE A 47 9.97 7.01 6.40
CA PHE A 47 9.80 8.02 7.44
C PHE A 47 10.97 8.99 7.49
N LEU A 48 12.20 8.49 7.55
CA LEU A 48 13.40 9.33 7.64
C LEU A 48 13.54 10.23 6.40
N ALA A 49 13.36 9.67 5.21
CA ALA A 49 13.43 10.44 3.96
C ALA A 49 12.38 11.57 3.92
N LEU A 50 11.13 11.23 4.29
CA LEU A 50 10.04 12.20 4.28
C LEU A 50 10.17 13.23 5.42
N PHE A 51 10.63 12.79 6.59
CA PHE A 51 10.90 13.69 7.73
C PHE A 51 11.97 14.73 7.39
N ILE A 52 13.09 14.30 6.82
CA ILE A 52 14.17 15.20 6.38
C ILE A 52 13.64 16.20 5.35
N LEU A 53 12.89 15.72 4.34
CA LEU A 53 12.30 16.56 3.31
C LEU A 53 11.36 17.63 3.89
N LEU A 54 10.44 17.24 4.78
CA LEU A 54 9.47 18.15 5.37
C LEU A 54 10.09 19.08 6.41
N ALA A 55 11.11 18.63 7.15
CA ALA A 55 11.87 19.46 8.05
C ALA A 55 12.63 20.55 7.29
N TYR A 56 13.31 20.20 6.19
CA TYR A 56 13.98 21.14 5.31
C TYR A 56 13.01 22.18 4.74
N LYS A 57 11.82 21.74 4.29
CA LYS A 57 10.75 22.63 3.78
C LYS A 57 9.99 23.39 4.88
N LYS A 58 10.28 23.18 6.16
CA LYS A 58 9.57 23.75 7.32
C LYS A 58 8.06 23.48 7.29
N LYS A 59 7.66 22.30 6.76
CA LYS A 59 6.25 21.88 6.56
C LYS A 59 5.87 20.67 7.43
N LEU A 60 6.53 20.47 8.58
CA LEU A 60 6.18 19.39 9.50
C LEU A 60 4.73 19.52 9.99
N PRO A 61 3.99 18.42 10.13
CA PRO A 61 2.62 18.46 10.62
C PRO A 61 2.57 18.87 12.09
N GLN A 62 1.58 19.69 12.44
CA GLN A 62 1.28 19.97 13.83
C GLN A 62 0.37 18.88 14.38
N PHE A 63 0.94 17.87 15.04
CA PHE A 63 0.30 16.62 15.44
C PHE A 63 -0.93 16.78 16.35
N PHE A 64 -1.07 17.85 17.13
CA PHE A 64 -1.97 17.91 18.27
C PHE A 64 -3.14 18.91 18.17
N LYS A 65 -3.48 19.41 17.00
CA LYS A 65 -4.61 20.35 16.88
C LYS A 65 -5.91 19.66 16.46
N GLY A 66 -6.53 18.88 17.36
CA GLY A 66 -7.95 18.52 17.24
C GLY A 66 -8.30 17.05 17.51
N GLY A 67 -9.05 16.78 18.59
CA GLY A 67 -9.41 15.45 19.08
C GLY A 67 -10.06 14.48 18.07
N ARG A 68 -10.85 14.97 17.11
CA ARG A 68 -11.49 14.12 16.08
C ARG A 68 -10.49 13.56 15.06
N PHE A 69 -9.39 14.27 14.80
CA PHE A 69 -8.36 13.81 13.85
C PHE A 69 -7.51 12.68 14.37
N ILE A 70 -7.37 12.52 15.67
CA ILE A 70 -6.62 11.41 16.26
C ILE A 70 -7.22 10.06 15.86
N TRP A 71 -8.54 9.95 15.85
CA TRP A 71 -9.22 8.72 15.41
C TRP A 71 -8.96 8.40 13.93
N LEU A 72 -8.92 9.42 13.07
CA LEU A 72 -8.57 9.22 11.66
C LEU A 72 -7.11 8.77 11.51
N VAL A 73 -6.19 9.31 12.30
CA VAL A 73 -4.80 8.87 12.32
C VAL A 73 -4.71 7.43 12.81
N LEU A 74 -5.40 7.05 13.89
CA LEU A 74 -5.41 5.69 14.41
C LEU A 74 -5.98 4.69 13.40
N ILE A 75 -7.11 5.01 12.76
CA ILE A 75 -7.70 4.19 11.69
C ILE A 75 -6.72 4.08 10.51
N GLY A 76 -6.08 5.19 10.14
CA GLY A 76 -5.10 5.22 9.06
C GLY A 76 -3.87 4.37 9.37
N VAL A 77 -3.31 4.47 10.59
CA VAL A 77 -2.18 3.65 11.04
C VAL A 77 -2.56 2.17 11.10
N ALA A 78 -3.70 1.82 11.70
CA ALA A 78 -4.18 0.45 11.75
C ALA A 78 -4.45 -0.10 10.33
N GLY A 79 -5.02 0.73 9.46
CA GLY A 79 -5.29 0.39 8.06
C GLY A 79 -4.01 0.15 7.27
N LEU A 80 -3.04 1.04 7.36
CA LEU A 80 -1.79 0.92 6.61
C LEU A 80 -0.91 -0.21 7.15
N SER A 81 -0.72 -0.29 8.47
CA SER A 81 0.08 -1.35 9.10
C SER A 81 -0.54 -2.73 8.87
N GLY A 82 -1.87 -2.86 9.06
CA GLY A 82 -2.60 -4.08 8.81
C GLY A 82 -2.51 -4.52 7.35
N ASN A 83 -2.70 -3.62 6.39
CA ASN A 83 -2.56 -3.93 4.97
C ASN A 83 -1.16 -4.49 4.65
N PHE A 84 -0.10 -3.80 5.05
CA PHE A 84 1.27 -4.23 4.76
C PHE A 84 1.60 -5.57 5.41
N PHE A 85 1.20 -5.78 6.65
CA PHE A 85 1.41 -7.03 7.36
C PHE A 85 0.66 -8.19 6.70
N LEU A 86 -0.65 -8.03 6.48
CA LEU A 86 -1.50 -9.07 5.89
C LEU A 86 -1.08 -9.41 4.47
N PHE A 87 -0.77 -8.40 3.64
CA PHE A 87 -0.29 -8.62 2.28
C PHE A 87 1.05 -9.36 2.25
N ASN A 88 2.04 -8.92 3.04
CA ASN A 88 3.33 -9.60 3.12
C ASN A 88 3.16 -11.04 3.65
N SER A 89 2.29 -11.25 4.64
CA SER A 89 2.00 -12.57 5.19
C SER A 89 1.33 -13.49 4.16
N SER A 90 0.46 -12.96 3.29
CA SER A 90 -0.20 -13.76 2.25
C SER A 90 0.78 -14.37 1.27
N LEU A 91 1.91 -13.70 0.99
CA LEU A 91 2.96 -14.18 0.09
C LEU A 91 3.69 -15.44 0.60
N ASN A 92 3.51 -15.81 1.86
CA ASN A 92 4.00 -17.09 2.37
C ASN A 92 3.14 -18.28 1.87
N PHE A 93 1.89 -18.02 1.49
CA PHE A 93 0.90 -19.04 1.15
C PHE A 93 0.52 -19.05 -0.33
N ILE A 94 0.58 -17.89 -1.00
CA ILE A 94 0.20 -17.75 -2.41
C ILE A 94 1.33 -17.13 -3.24
N ASP A 95 1.25 -17.31 -4.54
CA ASP A 95 2.19 -16.73 -5.50
C ASP A 95 1.99 -15.19 -5.65
N PRO A 96 3.06 -14.44 -5.98
CA PRO A 96 2.99 -12.98 -6.12
C PRO A 96 1.93 -12.48 -7.10
N PRO A 97 1.71 -13.08 -8.29
CA PRO A 97 0.63 -12.68 -9.19
C PRO A 97 -0.76 -12.81 -8.56
N SER A 98 -1.04 -13.91 -7.85
CA SER A 98 -2.32 -14.12 -7.16
C SER A 98 -2.53 -13.08 -6.07
N ALA A 99 -1.53 -12.84 -5.21
CA ALA A 99 -1.61 -11.81 -4.18
C ALA A 99 -1.89 -10.43 -4.77
N GLN A 100 -1.22 -10.08 -5.89
CA GLN A 100 -1.39 -8.81 -6.56
C GLN A 100 -2.80 -8.63 -7.14
N ILE A 101 -3.42 -9.69 -7.62
CA ILE A 101 -4.80 -9.62 -8.11
C ILE A 101 -5.80 -9.43 -6.97
N PHE A 102 -5.65 -10.15 -5.87
CA PHE A 102 -6.54 -10.00 -4.73
C PHE A 102 -6.49 -8.61 -4.10
N ILE A 103 -5.33 -7.92 -4.11
CA ILE A 103 -5.23 -6.56 -3.59
C ILE A 103 -6.08 -5.56 -4.39
N HIS A 104 -6.38 -5.82 -5.67
CA HIS A 104 -7.23 -4.97 -6.49
C HIS A 104 -8.70 -4.95 -6.04
N PHE A 105 -9.14 -5.89 -5.17
CA PHE A 105 -10.43 -5.78 -4.51
C PHE A 105 -10.58 -4.49 -3.68
N SER A 106 -9.46 -3.90 -3.26
CA SER A 106 -9.47 -2.58 -2.64
C SER A 106 -10.04 -1.50 -3.56
N SER A 107 -9.83 -1.61 -4.88
CA SER A 107 -10.39 -0.66 -5.85
C SER A 107 -11.92 -0.72 -5.89
N PHE A 108 -12.50 -1.93 -5.79
CA PHE A 108 -13.95 -2.10 -5.65
C PHE A 108 -14.44 -1.50 -4.33
N GLY A 109 -13.78 -1.81 -3.23
CA GLY A 109 -14.11 -1.27 -1.92
C GLY A 109 -14.07 0.25 -1.89
N MET A 110 -13.04 0.87 -2.47
CA MET A 110 -12.92 2.33 -2.59
C MET A 110 -14.04 2.93 -3.45
N LEU A 111 -14.42 2.27 -4.55
CA LEU A 111 -15.52 2.70 -5.40
C LEU A 111 -16.85 2.65 -4.66
N ILE A 112 -17.14 1.54 -3.98
CA ILE A 112 -18.36 1.37 -3.15
C ILE A 112 -18.41 2.47 -2.08
N CYS A 113 -17.31 2.69 -1.36
CA CYS A 113 -17.24 3.76 -0.36
C CYS A 113 -17.39 5.14 -1.00
N GLY A 114 -16.85 5.37 -2.19
CA GLY A 114 -17.04 6.61 -2.96
C GLY A 114 -18.52 6.92 -3.19
N ILE A 115 -19.28 5.92 -3.62
CA ILE A 115 -20.71 6.06 -3.88
C ILE A 115 -21.51 6.27 -2.59
N PHE A 116 -21.37 5.35 -1.63
CA PHE A 116 -22.25 5.32 -0.45
C PHE A 116 -21.87 6.35 0.63
N VAL A 117 -20.57 6.55 0.87
CA VAL A 117 -20.08 7.45 1.93
C VAL A 117 -19.88 8.88 1.41
N PHE A 118 -19.27 9.02 0.23
CA PHE A 118 -18.96 10.34 -0.34
C PHE A 118 -20.02 10.82 -1.34
N LYS A 119 -21.02 9.98 -1.65
CA LYS A 119 -22.13 10.28 -2.60
C LYS A 119 -21.62 10.70 -3.99
N GLU A 120 -20.50 10.09 -4.41
CA GLU A 120 -19.90 10.33 -5.72
C GLU A 120 -20.73 9.64 -6.82
N LYS A 121 -20.89 10.31 -7.96
CA LYS A 121 -21.57 9.74 -9.13
C LYS A 121 -20.53 9.03 -10.01
N LEU A 122 -20.80 7.77 -10.36
CA LEU A 122 -19.95 7.03 -11.29
C LEU A 122 -20.06 7.60 -12.70
N GLY A 123 -18.93 8.05 -13.23
CA GLY A 123 -18.82 8.38 -14.66
C GLY A 123 -18.82 7.12 -15.53
N LEU A 124 -19.13 7.28 -16.82
CA LEU A 124 -19.18 6.17 -17.78
C LEU A 124 -17.83 5.41 -17.85
N HIS A 125 -16.71 6.13 -17.87
CA HIS A 125 -15.37 5.53 -17.89
C HIS A 125 -15.08 4.67 -16.67
N GLN A 126 -15.56 5.07 -15.48
CA GLN A 126 -15.41 4.28 -14.25
C GLN A 126 -16.23 2.98 -14.30
N LYS A 127 -17.45 3.02 -14.88
CA LYS A 127 -18.29 1.83 -15.09
C LYS A 127 -17.64 0.85 -16.07
N ILE A 128 -17.08 1.37 -17.17
CA ILE A 128 -16.36 0.54 -18.16
C ILE A 128 -15.11 -0.08 -17.50
N GLY A 129 -14.31 0.70 -16.80
CA GLY A 129 -13.12 0.22 -16.09
C GLY A 129 -13.47 -0.86 -15.05
N LEU A 130 -14.58 -0.70 -14.32
CA LEU A 130 -15.08 -1.70 -13.38
C LEU A 130 -15.46 -3.02 -14.11
N GLY A 131 -16.16 -2.92 -15.23
CA GLY A 131 -16.52 -4.08 -16.05
C GLY A 131 -15.29 -4.83 -16.58
N LEU A 132 -14.28 -4.11 -17.07
CA LEU A 132 -13.02 -4.70 -17.53
C LEU A 132 -12.24 -5.37 -16.39
N LEU A 133 -12.22 -4.75 -15.19
CA LEU A 133 -11.58 -5.34 -14.03
C LEU A 133 -12.28 -6.65 -13.61
N LEU A 134 -13.60 -6.67 -13.57
CA LEU A 134 -14.38 -7.89 -13.28
C LEU A 134 -14.12 -8.98 -14.31
N ALA A 135 -14.15 -8.65 -15.60
CA ALA A 135 -13.85 -9.61 -16.66
C ALA A 135 -12.42 -10.18 -16.53
N GLY A 136 -11.43 -9.33 -16.24
CA GLY A 136 -10.05 -9.76 -16.00
C GLY A 136 -9.92 -10.70 -14.80
N LEU A 137 -10.65 -10.43 -13.71
CA LEU A 137 -10.69 -11.33 -12.55
C LEU A 137 -11.29 -12.70 -12.89
N VAL A 138 -12.41 -12.72 -13.61
CA VAL A 138 -13.04 -13.98 -14.03
C VAL A 138 -12.08 -14.80 -14.91
N LEU A 139 -11.44 -14.16 -15.90
CA LEU A 139 -10.47 -14.82 -16.77
C LEU A 139 -9.28 -15.38 -16.00
N PHE A 140 -8.76 -14.62 -15.02
CA PHE A 140 -7.63 -15.07 -14.20
C PHE A 140 -7.98 -16.28 -13.34
N PHE A 141 -9.19 -16.31 -12.77
CA PHE A 141 -9.61 -17.39 -11.90
C PHE A 141 -10.13 -18.62 -12.66
N ASN A 142 -10.43 -18.51 -13.97
CA ASN A 142 -10.98 -19.61 -14.73
C ASN A 142 -10.13 -20.89 -14.67
N ASP A 143 -8.80 -20.76 -14.75
CA ASP A 143 -7.86 -21.89 -14.72
C ASP A 143 -7.41 -22.28 -13.31
N LYS A 144 -7.71 -21.47 -12.28
CA LYS A 144 -7.24 -21.68 -10.91
C LYS A 144 -8.29 -22.26 -9.96
N PHE A 145 -9.50 -22.55 -10.43
CA PHE A 145 -10.55 -23.15 -9.59
C PHE A 145 -10.17 -24.50 -8.97
N GLU A 146 -9.30 -25.27 -9.63
CA GLU A 146 -8.82 -26.56 -9.10
C GLU A 146 -7.84 -26.38 -7.96
N VAL A 147 -7.03 -25.32 -7.95
CA VAL A 147 -6.08 -24.99 -6.88
C VAL A 147 -6.80 -24.65 -5.56
N PHE A 148 -8.02 -24.11 -5.65
CA PHE A 148 -8.86 -23.84 -4.46
C PHE A 148 -9.29 -25.11 -3.71
N LYS A 149 -9.25 -26.26 -4.36
CA LYS A 149 -9.70 -27.53 -3.78
C LYS A 149 -8.61 -28.34 -3.09
N GLY A 150 -7.33 -28.01 -3.29
CA GLY A 150 -6.22 -28.91 -2.96
C GLY A 150 -5.35 -28.52 -1.75
N GLU A 151 -5.18 -27.25 -1.43
CA GLU A 151 -4.24 -26.83 -0.39
C GLU A 151 -4.87 -25.89 0.64
N SER A 152 -4.98 -26.33 1.89
CA SER A 152 -5.50 -25.53 3.00
C SER A 152 -4.74 -24.22 3.22
N GLY A 153 -3.43 -24.17 2.90
CA GLY A 153 -2.60 -22.98 2.97
C GLY A 153 -2.96 -21.93 1.94
N TYR A 154 -3.33 -22.33 0.71
CA TYR A 154 -3.68 -21.39 -0.35
C TYR A 154 -4.90 -20.52 0.00
N LEU A 155 -5.93 -21.13 0.59
CA LEU A 155 -7.11 -20.39 1.08
C LEU A 155 -6.73 -19.35 2.13
N THR A 156 -5.81 -19.70 3.05
CA THR A 156 -5.29 -18.75 4.05
C THR A 156 -4.66 -17.54 3.37
N GLY A 157 -3.83 -17.75 2.36
CA GLY A 157 -3.21 -16.66 1.60
C GLY A 157 -4.21 -15.74 0.91
N ILE A 158 -5.27 -16.32 0.32
CA ILE A 158 -6.38 -15.57 -0.28
C ILE A 158 -7.09 -14.70 0.76
N LEU A 159 -7.48 -15.29 1.89
CA LEU A 159 -8.18 -14.58 2.95
C LEU A 159 -7.32 -13.44 3.52
N LEU A 160 -6.02 -13.66 3.69
CA LEU A 160 -5.08 -12.61 4.10
C LEU A 160 -5.02 -11.46 3.09
N SER A 161 -4.92 -11.76 1.78
CA SER A 161 -4.90 -10.73 0.72
C SER A 161 -6.22 -9.97 0.61
N LEU A 162 -7.36 -10.65 0.71
CA LEU A 162 -8.68 -10.01 0.71
C LEU A 162 -8.86 -9.12 1.94
N THR A 163 -8.46 -9.60 3.11
CA THR A 163 -8.51 -8.79 4.35
C THR A 163 -7.58 -7.60 4.22
N ALA A 164 -6.39 -7.76 3.65
CA ALA A 164 -5.46 -6.67 3.37
C ALA A 164 -6.11 -5.59 2.48
N SER A 165 -6.85 -6.00 1.44
CA SER A 165 -7.55 -5.05 0.56
C SER A 165 -8.68 -4.31 1.27
N LEU A 166 -9.45 -4.95 2.16
CA LEU A 166 -10.48 -4.27 2.95
C LEU A 166 -9.89 -3.26 3.94
N VAL A 167 -8.81 -3.64 4.60
CA VAL A 167 -8.09 -2.75 5.54
C VAL A 167 -7.46 -1.56 4.79
N TRP A 168 -7.00 -1.76 3.56
CA TRP A 168 -6.55 -0.68 2.69
C TRP A 168 -7.66 0.31 2.35
N VAL A 169 -8.90 -0.14 2.15
CA VAL A 169 -10.06 0.74 1.94
C VAL A 169 -10.27 1.65 3.16
N ALA A 170 -10.19 1.10 4.37
CA ALA A 170 -10.32 1.90 5.60
C ALA A 170 -9.21 2.97 5.70
N TYR A 171 -7.96 2.61 5.37
CA TYR A 171 -6.84 3.56 5.25
C TYR A 171 -7.14 4.66 4.24
N GLY A 172 -7.54 4.31 3.02
CA GLY A 172 -7.84 5.27 1.95
C GLY A 172 -8.96 6.23 2.31
N MET A 173 -10.00 5.76 3.01
CA MET A 173 -11.09 6.61 3.51
C MET A 173 -10.60 7.59 4.58
N ALA A 174 -9.82 7.11 5.56
CA ALA A 174 -9.22 7.96 6.58
C ALA A 174 -8.31 9.01 5.95
N GLN A 175 -7.46 8.61 4.99
CA GLN A 175 -6.59 9.51 4.23
C GLN A 175 -7.39 10.58 3.48
N LYS A 176 -8.45 10.21 2.76
CA LYS A 176 -9.31 11.15 2.03
C LYS A 176 -9.94 12.20 2.95
N LEU A 177 -10.32 11.80 4.16
CA LEU A 177 -10.85 12.74 5.17
C LEU A 177 -9.74 13.64 5.75
N MET A 178 -8.54 13.09 5.98
CA MET A 178 -7.39 13.87 6.47
C MET A 178 -6.87 14.90 5.46
N LEU A 179 -6.98 14.62 4.15
CA LEU A 179 -6.60 15.55 3.07
C LEU A 179 -7.36 16.89 3.09
N ARG A 180 -8.46 16.97 3.82
CA ARG A 180 -9.18 18.25 4.06
C ARG A 180 -8.37 19.23 4.92
N ARG A 181 -7.36 18.76 5.65
CA ARG A 181 -6.60 19.56 6.63
C ARG A 181 -5.09 19.46 6.48
N PHE A 182 -4.59 18.32 6.03
CA PHE A 182 -3.17 18.04 5.91
C PHE A 182 -2.79 17.77 4.44
N SER A 183 -1.55 18.07 4.08
CA SER A 183 -1.02 17.63 2.79
C SER A 183 -0.79 16.12 2.79
N SER A 184 -0.79 15.51 1.60
CA SER A 184 -0.51 14.09 1.45
C SER A 184 0.81 13.67 2.11
N GLN A 185 1.86 14.49 1.98
CA GLN A 185 3.16 14.25 2.59
C GLN A 185 3.11 14.26 4.12
N GLN A 186 2.35 15.19 4.71
CA GLN A 186 2.15 15.26 6.15
C GLN A 186 1.39 14.04 6.68
N ILE A 187 0.36 13.59 5.96
CA ILE A 187 -0.41 12.39 6.32
C ILE A 187 0.49 11.17 6.28
N LEU A 188 1.28 10.98 5.23
CA LEU A 188 2.21 9.85 5.13
C LEU A 188 3.23 9.85 6.25
N LEU A 189 3.79 11.01 6.59
CA LEU A 189 4.75 11.09 7.70
C LEU A 189 4.12 10.61 9.01
N MET A 190 2.87 11.02 9.29
CA MET A 190 2.12 10.56 10.46
C MET A 190 1.85 9.05 10.42
N MET A 191 1.47 8.53 9.25
CA MET A 191 1.19 7.11 9.05
C MET A 191 2.46 6.26 9.25
N TYR A 192 3.58 6.64 8.62
CA TYR A 192 4.84 5.92 8.75
C TYR A 192 5.34 5.91 10.19
N PHE A 193 5.26 7.03 10.89
CA PHE A 193 5.59 7.10 12.31
C PHE A 193 4.73 6.17 13.15
N GLY A 194 3.40 6.20 12.95
CA GLY A 194 2.48 5.32 13.67
C GLY A 194 2.74 3.83 13.37
N CYS A 195 3.01 3.47 12.12
CA CYS A 195 3.36 2.10 11.75
C CYS A 195 4.68 1.63 12.38
N LEU A 196 5.68 2.52 12.48
CA LEU A 196 6.92 2.21 13.21
C LEU A 196 6.63 1.85 14.66
N LEU A 197 5.80 2.63 15.36
CA LEU A 197 5.43 2.33 16.74
C LEU A 197 4.74 0.97 16.87
N VAL A 198 3.88 0.60 15.91
CA VAL A 198 3.18 -0.71 15.89
C VAL A 198 4.16 -1.86 15.72
N PHE A 199 5.14 -1.75 14.82
CA PHE A 199 6.03 -2.87 14.49
C PHE A 199 7.32 -2.92 15.30
N THR A 200 7.75 -1.85 15.96
CA THR A 200 8.97 -1.84 16.77
C THR A 200 9.03 -2.97 17.82
N PRO A 201 7.96 -3.30 18.57
CA PRO A 201 8.04 -4.34 19.60
C PRO A 201 8.10 -5.78 19.03
N VAL A 202 7.79 -5.97 17.75
CA VAL A 202 7.72 -7.31 17.11
C VAL A 202 8.72 -7.48 15.97
N ALA A 203 9.55 -6.49 15.69
CA ALA A 203 10.57 -6.56 14.65
C ALA A 203 11.85 -7.24 15.18
N GLU A 204 12.39 -8.17 14.39
CA GLU A 204 13.61 -8.90 14.68
C GLU A 204 14.77 -8.38 13.84
N PHE A 205 15.48 -7.39 14.34
CA PHE A 205 16.50 -6.64 13.58
C PHE A 205 17.70 -7.50 13.14
N SER A 206 18.00 -8.57 13.87
CA SER A 206 19.08 -9.52 13.54
C SER A 206 18.88 -10.26 12.22
N GLN A 207 17.65 -10.35 11.71
CA GLN A 207 17.35 -11.08 10.47
C GLN A 207 18.04 -10.49 9.24
N VAL A 208 18.38 -9.18 9.24
CA VAL A 208 19.07 -8.51 8.13
C VAL A 208 20.44 -9.11 7.86
N SER A 209 21.15 -9.55 8.90
CA SER A 209 22.48 -10.16 8.76
C SER A 209 22.47 -11.52 8.06
N ASN A 210 21.31 -12.17 7.99
CA ASN A 210 21.13 -13.48 7.37
C ASN A 210 20.76 -13.40 5.88
N LEU A 211 20.61 -12.19 5.33
CA LEU A 211 20.27 -12.01 3.93
C LEU A 211 21.44 -12.36 3.01
N THR A 212 21.17 -13.15 1.97
CA THR A 212 22.12 -13.33 0.87
C THR A 212 22.29 -12.01 0.10
N PRO A 213 23.39 -11.81 -0.67
CA PRO A 213 23.59 -10.56 -1.43
C PRO A 213 22.41 -10.25 -2.37
N PHE A 214 21.83 -11.27 -2.99
CA PHE A 214 20.66 -11.10 -3.86
C PHE A 214 19.40 -10.69 -3.05
N ALA A 215 19.12 -11.38 -1.95
CA ALA A 215 17.99 -11.03 -1.08
C ALA A 215 18.16 -9.66 -0.44
N PHE A 216 19.38 -9.24 -0.12
CA PHE A 216 19.68 -7.89 0.33
C PHE A 216 19.38 -6.83 -0.74
N GLY A 217 19.72 -7.09 -2.00
CA GLY A 217 19.32 -6.22 -3.13
C GLY A 217 17.79 -6.09 -3.24
N CYS A 218 17.06 -7.22 -3.14
CA CYS A 218 15.60 -7.22 -3.11
C CYS A 218 15.04 -6.44 -1.91
N PHE A 219 15.65 -6.57 -0.74
CA PHE A 219 15.28 -5.84 0.47
C PHE A 219 15.44 -4.33 0.32
N VAL A 220 16.59 -3.86 -0.19
CA VAL A 220 16.83 -2.45 -0.49
C VAL A 220 15.80 -1.94 -1.50
N TYR A 221 15.54 -2.72 -2.55
CA TYR A 221 14.49 -2.41 -3.53
C TYR A 221 13.11 -2.24 -2.86
N CYS A 222 12.70 -3.15 -1.96
CA CYS A 222 11.45 -3.05 -1.22
C CYS A 222 11.35 -1.77 -0.38
N CYS A 223 12.45 -1.36 0.28
CA CYS A 223 12.51 -0.13 1.06
C CYS A 223 12.36 1.12 0.17
N LEU A 224 13.13 1.18 -0.92
CA LEU A 224 13.07 2.29 -1.87
C LEU A 224 11.74 2.36 -2.61
N ASN A 225 11.15 1.21 -2.95
CA ASN A 225 9.83 1.14 -3.58
C ASN A 225 8.75 1.80 -2.74
N THR A 226 8.80 1.64 -1.41
CA THR A 226 7.87 2.32 -0.49
C THR A 226 8.02 3.84 -0.56
N LEU A 227 9.24 4.33 -0.64
CA LEU A 227 9.52 5.76 -0.74
C LEU A 227 9.07 6.34 -2.09
N PHE A 228 9.47 5.71 -3.20
CA PHE A 228 9.21 6.21 -4.55
C PHE A 228 7.77 5.97 -5.01
N GLY A 229 7.18 4.81 -4.69
CA GLY A 229 5.81 4.50 -5.08
C GLY A 229 4.80 5.49 -4.51
N TYR A 230 4.97 5.87 -3.25
CA TYR A 230 4.13 6.91 -2.65
C TYR A 230 4.57 8.32 -3.06
N GLY A 231 5.87 8.59 -3.25
CA GLY A 231 6.37 9.89 -3.69
C GLY A 231 5.87 10.30 -5.08
N ALA A 232 5.92 9.39 -6.05
CA ALA A 232 5.44 9.63 -7.42
C ALA A 232 3.92 9.79 -7.48
N TYR A 233 3.17 9.00 -6.69
CA TYR A 233 1.72 9.12 -6.58
C TYR A 233 1.29 10.52 -6.12
N PHE A 234 2.00 11.10 -5.16
CA PHE A 234 1.67 12.41 -4.59
C PHE A 234 2.12 13.60 -5.42
N TYR A 235 3.22 13.48 -6.16
CA TYR A 235 3.60 14.49 -7.12
C TYR A 235 2.53 14.66 -8.20
N ARG A 236 1.91 13.56 -8.60
CA ARG A 236 0.76 13.56 -9.51
C ARG A 236 -0.42 14.37 -8.96
N GLU A 237 -0.82 14.17 -7.70
CA GLU A 237 -1.93 14.90 -7.09
C GLU A 237 -1.66 16.42 -6.95
N GLU A 238 -0.40 16.83 -6.74
CA GLU A 238 -0.02 18.24 -6.70
C GLU A 238 -0.01 18.89 -8.10
N VAL A 239 0.26 18.13 -9.15
CA VAL A 239 0.30 18.61 -10.55
C VAL A 239 -1.10 18.64 -11.18
N GLU A 240 -2.02 17.79 -10.74
CA GLU A 240 -3.41 17.74 -11.24
C GLU A 240 -4.36 18.71 -10.54
N ARG A 241 -3.95 19.34 -9.42
CA ARG A 241 -4.67 20.46 -8.75
C ARG A 241 -4.27 21.81 -9.35
#